data_e94b1c0440189ec6770cb2a8cf601a2e
#
_entry.id   e94b1c0440189ec6770cb2a8cf601a2e
#
_cell.length_a   1.000
_cell.length_b   1.000
_cell.length_c   1.000
_cell.angle_alpha   90.00
_cell.angle_beta   90.00
_cell.angle_gamma   90.00
#
_symmetry.space_group_name_H-M   'P 1'
#
loop_
_entity.id
_entity.type
_entity.pdbx_description
1 polymer ?
#
loop_
_entity_poly.entity_id
_entity_poly.type
_entity_poly.pdbx_seq_one_letter_code
_entity_poly.pdbx_strand_id
1 'polypeptide(L)'
;MKQVHPIVMEFFHRSAVSNLPHPLREIYQFIENKESQLEEMASTEQQFLHLMIERSPLKEAAEQFSLNISTVKELMDKAQAEIDRAIYERCAQVKWIDCTNKQKNQFRKNDFQRSFIFVC
;
A
#
# COMPACT_ATOMS: atom_id res chain seq x y z
N MET A 1 7.76 13.88 16.91
CA MET A 1 7.66 13.12 15.73
C MET A 1 6.30 13.26 15.09
N LYS A 2 6.30 13.43 13.83
CA LYS A 2 5.08 13.72 13.18
C LYS A 2 4.73 12.65 12.20
N GLN A 3 3.54 12.17 12.29
CA GLN A 3 3.06 11.15 11.39
C GLN A 3 2.17 11.74 10.34
N VAL A 4 2.21 11.14 9.17
CA VAL A 4 1.29 11.56 8.12
C VAL A 4 -0.09 11.07 8.51
N HIS A 5 -1.08 11.93 8.37
CA HIS A 5 -2.43 11.59 8.74
C HIS A 5 -2.94 10.38 7.94
N PRO A 6 -3.69 9.47 8.56
CA PRO A 6 -4.17 8.28 7.86
C PRO A 6 -4.95 8.58 6.58
N ILE A 7 -5.70 9.65 6.57
CA ILE A 7 -6.45 10.00 5.36
C ILE A 7 -5.50 10.38 4.24
N VAL A 8 -4.41 11.05 4.57
CA VAL A 8 -3.42 11.42 3.58
C VAL A 8 -2.70 10.18 3.08
N MET A 9 -2.41 9.24 3.98
CA MET A 9 -1.79 7.99 3.58
C MET A 9 -2.67 7.21 2.63
N GLU A 10 -3.96 7.18 2.89
CA GLU A 10 -4.88 6.50 2.03
C GLU A 10 -4.92 7.16 0.66
N PHE A 11 -4.89 8.47 0.65
CA PHE A 11 -4.87 9.21 -0.60
C PHE A 11 -3.61 8.88 -1.40
N PHE A 12 -2.46 8.84 -0.72
CA PHE A 12 -1.21 8.47 -1.38
C PHE A 12 -1.28 7.07 -1.94
N HIS A 13 -1.85 6.15 -1.19
CA HIS A 13 -1.99 4.77 -1.63
C HIS A 13 -2.85 4.69 -2.89
N ARG A 14 -3.98 5.35 -2.88
CA ARG A 14 -4.86 5.34 -4.05
C ARG A 14 -4.18 5.95 -5.26
N SER A 15 -3.47 7.03 -5.04
CA SER A 15 -2.77 7.69 -6.13
C SER A 15 -1.70 6.78 -6.70
N ALA A 16 -0.97 6.08 -5.82
CA ALA A 16 0.08 5.17 -6.26
C ALA A 16 -0.51 4.02 -7.08
N VAL A 17 -1.64 3.47 -6.63
CA VAL A 17 -2.29 2.40 -7.36
C VAL A 17 -2.75 2.89 -8.73
N SER A 18 -3.31 4.08 -8.79
CA SER A 18 -3.77 4.64 -10.06
C SER A 18 -2.66 4.85 -11.05
N ASN A 19 -1.45 5.05 -10.56
CA ASN A 19 -0.31 5.28 -11.43
C ASN A 19 0.46 4.03 -11.81
N LEU A 20 0.01 2.87 -11.36
CA LEU A 20 0.65 1.63 -11.75
C LEU A 20 0.47 1.39 -13.25
N PRO A 21 1.44 0.74 -13.89
CA PRO A 21 1.29 0.36 -15.29
C PRO A 21 0.09 -0.54 -15.46
N HIS A 22 -0.49 -0.50 -16.65
CA HIS A 22 -1.77 -1.11 -16.93
C HIS A 22 -1.93 -2.54 -16.44
N PRO A 23 -1.10 -3.50 -16.78
CA PRO A 23 -1.44 -4.85 -16.29
C PRO A 23 -1.31 -4.96 -14.78
N LEU A 24 -0.34 -4.29 -14.18
CA LEU A 24 -0.14 -4.36 -12.75
C LEU A 24 -1.31 -3.77 -11.99
N ARG A 25 -1.81 -2.66 -12.49
CA ARG A 25 -2.92 -1.98 -11.82
C ARG A 25 -4.15 -2.85 -11.76
N GLU A 26 -4.49 -3.48 -12.87
CA GLU A 26 -5.69 -4.29 -12.92
C GLU A 26 -5.59 -5.51 -12.02
N ILE A 27 -4.46 -6.16 -12.02
CA ILE A 27 -4.27 -7.33 -11.19
C ILE A 27 -4.30 -6.94 -9.72
N TYR A 28 -3.61 -5.87 -9.39
CA TYR A 28 -3.57 -5.42 -8.01
C TYR A 28 -4.96 -5.04 -7.50
N GLN A 29 -5.71 -4.31 -8.30
CA GLN A 29 -7.04 -3.89 -7.91
C GLN A 29 -7.99 -5.07 -7.79
N PHE A 30 -7.86 -6.03 -8.69
CA PHE A 30 -8.69 -7.23 -8.63
C PHE A 30 -8.47 -7.97 -7.30
N ILE A 31 -7.21 -8.16 -6.94
CA ILE A 31 -6.88 -8.88 -5.72
C ILE A 31 -7.31 -8.09 -4.49
N GLU A 32 -7.09 -6.79 -4.49
CA GLU A 32 -7.51 -5.97 -3.36
C GLU A 32 -9.01 -6.00 -3.17
N ASN A 33 -9.76 -5.98 -4.25
CA ASN A 33 -11.21 -6.05 -4.15
C ASN A 33 -11.65 -7.38 -3.57
N LYS A 34 -11.01 -8.46 -3.99
CA LYS A 34 -11.34 -9.77 -3.45
C LYS A 34 -11.02 -9.86 -1.98
N GLU A 35 -9.88 -9.33 -1.58
CA GLU A 35 -9.50 -9.34 -0.18
C GLU A 35 -10.48 -8.52 0.65
N SER A 36 -10.90 -7.38 0.13
CA SER A 36 -11.86 -6.54 0.85
C SER A 36 -13.19 -7.26 1.03
N GLN A 37 -13.63 -7.98 0.01
CA GLN A 37 -14.86 -8.74 0.12
C GLN A 37 -14.76 -9.80 1.20
N LEU A 38 -13.63 -10.48 1.26
CA LEU A 38 -13.44 -11.50 2.28
C LEU A 38 -13.37 -10.89 3.66
N GLU A 39 -12.78 -9.72 3.76
CA GLU A 39 -12.68 -9.03 5.04
C GLU A 39 -14.07 -8.64 5.54
N GLU A 40 -14.93 -8.22 4.65
CA GLU A 40 -16.29 -7.87 5.02
C GLU A 40 -17.08 -9.08 5.47
N MET A 41 -16.78 -10.24 4.91
CA MET A 41 -17.48 -11.47 5.27
C MET A 41 -17.00 -12.04 6.60
N ALA A 42 -15.81 -11.69 7.01
CA ALA A 42 -15.22 -12.25 8.21
C ALA A 42 -15.62 -11.47 9.44
N SER A 43 -15.93 -12.18 10.51
CA SER A 43 -16.23 -11.55 11.78
C SER A 43 -15.01 -11.46 12.67
N THR A 44 -14.04 -12.31 12.45
CA THR A 44 -12.83 -12.32 13.24
C THR A 44 -11.62 -12.43 12.33
N GLU A 45 -10.47 -12.15 12.90
CA GLU A 45 -9.23 -12.26 12.16
C GLU A 45 -8.97 -13.68 11.70
N GLN A 46 -9.30 -14.64 12.55
CA GLN A 46 -9.12 -16.04 12.20
C GLN A 46 -10.00 -16.46 11.04
N GLN A 47 -11.24 -15.96 11.04
CA GLN A 47 -12.14 -16.22 9.93
C GLN A 47 -11.60 -15.64 8.65
N PHE A 48 -11.05 -14.46 8.74
CA PHE A 48 -10.51 -13.80 7.56
C PHE A 48 -9.37 -14.61 6.99
N LEU A 49 -8.45 -15.08 7.84
CA LEU A 49 -7.34 -15.92 7.38
C LEU A 49 -7.83 -17.20 6.74
N HIS A 50 -8.83 -17.79 7.35
CA HIS A 50 -9.40 -19.03 6.82
C HIS A 50 -10.00 -18.80 5.44
N LEU A 51 -10.73 -17.71 5.26
CA LEU A 51 -11.31 -17.35 3.98
C LEU A 51 -10.25 -17.07 2.94
N MET A 52 -9.16 -16.42 3.35
CA MET A 52 -8.07 -16.15 2.43
C MET A 52 -7.43 -17.42 1.92
N ILE A 53 -7.30 -18.41 2.77
CA ILE A 53 -6.74 -19.70 2.36
C ILE A 53 -7.71 -20.43 1.47
N GLU A 54 -8.97 -20.45 1.86
CA GLU A 54 -9.98 -21.20 1.15
C GLU A 54 -10.30 -20.62 -0.22
N ARG A 55 -10.41 -19.32 -0.32
CA ARG A 55 -10.81 -18.67 -1.56
C ARG A 55 -9.66 -18.01 -2.32
N SER A 56 -8.50 -18.02 -1.79
CA SER A 56 -7.28 -17.53 -2.41
C SER A 56 -7.45 -16.50 -3.53
N PRO A 57 -7.40 -15.21 -3.21
CA PRO A 57 -7.52 -14.18 -4.25
C PRO A 57 -6.46 -14.29 -5.34
N LEU A 58 -5.27 -14.77 -4.98
CA LEU A 58 -4.22 -14.96 -5.97
C LEU A 58 -4.60 -16.00 -7.01
N LYS A 59 -5.22 -17.07 -6.55
CA LYS A 59 -5.63 -18.12 -7.45
C LYS A 59 -6.74 -17.65 -8.37
N GLU A 60 -7.68 -16.89 -7.83
CA GLU A 60 -8.75 -16.35 -8.64
C GLU A 60 -8.20 -15.38 -9.67
N ALA A 61 -7.22 -14.58 -9.30
CA ALA A 61 -6.60 -13.66 -10.24
C ALA A 61 -5.88 -14.42 -11.34
N ALA A 62 -5.20 -15.50 -10.98
CA ALA A 62 -4.51 -16.31 -11.96
C ALA A 62 -5.50 -16.83 -13.01
N GLU A 63 -6.64 -17.26 -12.57
CA GLU A 63 -7.66 -17.75 -13.48
C GLU A 63 -8.25 -16.62 -14.32
N GLN A 64 -8.54 -15.50 -13.67
CA GLN A 64 -9.15 -14.37 -14.34
C GLN A 64 -8.27 -13.81 -15.45
N PHE A 65 -6.97 -13.75 -15.19
CA PHE A 65 -6.03 -13.16 -16.14
C PHE A 65 -5.26 -14.19 -16.94
N SER A 66 -5.60 -15.46 -16.78
CA SER A 66 -4.95 -16.57 -17.51
C SER A 66 -3.46 -16.60 -17.29
N LEU A 67 -3.07 -16.50 -16.04
CA LEU A 67 -1.67 -16.51 -15.65
C LEU A 67 -1.41 -17.60 -14.64
N ASN A 68 -0.13 -17.91 -14.42
CA ASN A 68 0.27 -18.82 -13.35
C ASN A 68 0.19 -18.10 -12.04
N ILE A 69 -0.05 -18.84 -10.97
CA ILE A 69 -0.06 -18.22 -9.65
C ILE A 69 1.30 -17.60 -9.34
N SER A 70 2.37 -18.25 -9.74
CA SER A 70 3.71 -17.68 -9.52
C SER A 70 3.86 -16.33 -10.19
N THR A 71 3.35 -16.22 -11.41
CA THR A 71 3.43 -14.99 -12.15
C THR A 71 2.60 -13.89 -11.48
N VAL A 72 1.41 -14.26 -11.02
CA VAL A 72 0.56 -13.29 -10.32
C VAL A 72 1.27 -12.81 -9.07
N LYS A 73 1.89 -13.71 -8.33
CA LYS A 73 2.59 -13.32 -7.12
C LYS A 73 3.75 -12.39 -7.43
N GLU A 74 4.50 -12.67 -8.47
CA GLU A 74 5.58 -11.80 -8.87
C GLU A 74 5.08 -10.42 -9.25
N LEU A 75 3.98 -10.37 -9.98
CA LEU A 75 3.40 -9.10 -10.37
C LEU A 75 2.88 -8.33 -9.17
N MET A 76 2.30 -9.03 -8.21
CA MET A 76 1.84 -8.38 -6.99
C MET A 76 3.00 -7.83 -6.18
N ASP A 77 4.09 -8.58 -6.09
CA ASP A 77 5.27 -8.11 -5.38
C ASP A 77 5.82 -6.86 -6.07
N LYS A 78 5.81 -6.86 -7.38
CA LYS A 78 6.28 -5.74 -8.14
C LYS A 78 5.39 -4.53 -7.95
N ALA A 79 4.08 -4.74 -7.98
CA ALA A 79 3.12 -3.67 -7.76
C ALA A 79 3.29 -3.08 -6.37
N GLN A 80 3.45 -3.94 -5.38
CA GLN A 80 3.61 -3.49 -4.01
C GLN A 80 4.88 -2.66 -3.85
N ALA A 81 5.96 -3.09 -4.49
CA ALA A 81 7.21 -2.33 -4.42
C ALA A 81 7.06 -0.95 -5.04
N GLU A 82 6.34 -0.87 -6.15
CA GLU A 82 6.11 0.42 -6.80
C GLU A 82 5.24 1.32 -5.93
N ILE A 83 4.22 0.75 -5.33
CA ILE A 83 3.34 1.51 -4.45
C ILE A 83 4.12 2.02 -3.24
N ASP A 84 4.91 1.15 -2.63
CA ASP A 84 5.69 1.53 -1.46
C ASP A 84 6.66 2.65 -1.80
N ARG A 85 7.30 2.56 -2.95
CA ARG A 85 8.24 3.57 -3.36
C ARG A 85 7.54 4.91 -3.60
N ALA A 86 6.39 4.86 -4.25
CA ALA A 86 5.64 6.08 -4.53
C ALA A 86 5.17 6.75 -3.24
N ILE A 87 4.71 5.95 -2.29
CA ILE A 87 4.26 6.49 -1.02
C ILE A 87 5.44 7.06 -0.25
N TYR A 88 6.56 6.36 -0.27
CA TYR A 88 7.75 6.81 0.40
C TYR A 88 8.18 8.18 -0.13
N GLU A 89 8.18 8.34 -1.44
CA GLU A 89 8.56 9.60 -2.06
C GLU A 89 7.60 10.71 -1.70
N ARG A 90 6.30 10.40 -1.68
CA ARG A 90 5.31 11.40 -1.30
C ARG A 90 5.47 11.83 0.13
N CYS A 91 5.69 10.86 1.00
CA CYS A 91 5.89 11.15 2.41
C CYS A 91 7.16 11.96 2.62
N ALA A 92 8.19 11.67 1.87
CA ALA A 92 9.42 12.42 1.97
C ALA A 92 9.19 13.88 1.59
N GLN A 93 8.40 14.11 0.57
CA GLN A 93 8.09 15.46 0.15
C GLN A 93 7.30 16.21 1.22
N VAL A 94 6.33 15.55 1.81
CA VAL A 94 5.54 16.16 2.85
C VAL A 94 6.41 16.52 4.05
N LYS A 95 7.29 15.62 4.43
CA LYS A 95 8.19 15.90 5.53
C LYS A 95 9.17 17.00 5.23
N TRP A 96 9.61 17.06 4.02
CA TRP A 96 10.53 18.10 3.62
C TRP A 96 9.88 19.46 3.77
N ILE A 97 8.63 19.60 3.32
CA ILE A 97 7.90 20.85 3.45
C ILE A 97 7.69 21.20 4.91
N ASP A 98 7.29 20.21 5.68
CA ASP A 98 7.06 20.41 7.09
C ASP A 98 8.35 20.85 7.80
N CYS A 99 9.43 20.22 7.46
CA CYS A 99 10.72 20.55 8.03
C CYS A 99 11.11 21.97 7.68
N THR A 100 10.88 22.38 6.47
CA THR A 100 11.21 23.72 6.05
C THR A 100 10.43 24.74 6.84
N ASN A 101 9.17 24.46 7.07
CA ASN A 101 8.35 25.37 7.83
C ASN A 101 8.77 25.45 9.29
N LYS A 102 9.05 24.32 9.88
CA LYS A 102 9.40 24.30 11.27
C LYS A 102 10.79 24.65 11.58
N GLN A 103 11.63 24.58 10.62
CA GLN A 103 12.98 24.91 10.79
C GLN A 103 13.18 26.24 11.43
N LYS A 104 12.31 27.13 11.18
CA LYS A 104 12.41 28.42 11.76
C LYS A 104 12.24 28.36 13.24
N ASN A 105 11.44 27.42 13.70
CA ASN A 105 11.15 27.34 15.10
C ASN A 105 12.20 26.54 15.76
N GLN A 106 12.42 25.35 15.29
CA GLN A 106 13.39 24.55 15.88
C GLN A 106 13.37 23.27 15.19
N PHE A 107 14.43 22.78 14.87
CA PHE A 107 14.54 21.63 14.09
C PHE A 107 15.06 20.46 14.85
N ARG A 108 14.39 19.35 14.75
CA ARG A 108 14.80 18.20 15.42
C ARG A 108 15.09 17.13 14.47
N LYS A 109 16.23 16.99 14.03
CA LYS A 109 16.63 16.06 13.05
C LYS A 109 16.31 14.66 13.38
N ASN A 110 16.58 14.31 14.58
CA ASN A 110 16.37 12.93 14.97
C ASN A 110 14.94 12.51 14.86
N ASP A 111 14.07 13.33 15.36
CA ASP A 111 12.67 13.02 15.31
C ASP A 111 12.20 12.95 13.89
N PHE A 112 12.67 13.84 13.10
CA PHE A 112 12.30 13.90 11.73
C PHE A 112 12.68 12.62 11.00
N GLN A 113 13.87 12.14 11.22
CA GLN A 113 14.32 10.95 10.56
C GLN A 113 13.52 9.73 10.96
N ARG A 114 13.29 9.57 12.22
CA ARG A 114 12.52 8.46 12.67
C ARG A 114 11.14 8.50 12.13
N SER A 115 10.56 9.64 12.15
CA SER A 115 9.24 9.82 11.66
C SER A 115 9.15 9.43 10.21
N PHE A 116 10.13 9.85 9.47
CA PHE A 116 10.16 9.59 8.07
C PHE A 116 10.19 8.12 7.76
N ILE A 117 10.97 7.39 8.48
CA ILE A 117 11.15 6.01 8.17
C ILE A 117 9.93 5.17 8.24
N PHE A 118 9.14 5.30 9.27
CA PHE A 118 8.05 4.38 9.32
C PHE A 118 6.72 4.99 9.34
N VAL A 119 6.67 6.23 9.49
CA VAL A 119 5.42 6.84 9.47
C VAL A 119 4.93 7.05 8.09
N CYS A 120 5.82 7.23 7.25
CA CYS A 120 5.40 7.42 5.89
C CYS A 120 5.09 6.14 5.27
#